data_5ba058b45029ad53772f3b86deee3c20
#
_entry.id   5ba058b45029ad53772f3b86deee3c20
#
_cell.length_a   1.000
_cell.length_b   1.000
_cell.length_c   1.000
_cell.angle_alpha   90.00
_cell.angle_beta   90.00
_cell.angle_gamma   90.00
#
_symmetry.space_group_name_H-M   'P 1'
#
loop_
_entity.id
_entity.type
_entity.pdbx_description
1 polymer ?
#
loop_
_entity_poly.entity_id
_entity_poly.type
_entity_poly.pdbx_seq_one_letter_code
_entity_poly.pdbx_strand_id
1 'polypeptide(L)'
;MRQISPAQLAQRLSDPQQPAPLLLDVREPWELEICRIEGSVAMPMGSVPARFSELDRNRETVVICHHGGRSAQVCMFLERQGFSRVINLAGGVAGWAAQVDPRMAQY
;
A
#
# COMPACT_ATOMS: atom_id res chain seq x y z
N MET A 1 -12.35 -7.61 3.08
CA MET A 1 -11.07 -6.92 2.80
C MET A 1 -10.13 -7.11 3.96
N ARG A 2 -8.90 -7.51 3.66
CA ARG A 2 -7.89 -7.71 4.69
C ARG A 2 -7.20 -6.38 5.02
N GLN A 3 -6.78 -6.25 6.27
CA GLN A 3 -6.04 -5.09 6.78
C GLN A 3 -4.73 -5.56 7.42
N ILE A 4 -3.73 -4.71 7.36
CA ILE A 4 -2.47 -4.93 8.07
C ILE A 4 -2.06 -3.62 8.75
N SER A 5 -1.55 -3.70 9.97
CA SER A 5 -1.04 -2.51 10.65
C SER A 5 0.36 -2.17 10.15
N PRO A 6 0.81 -0.90 10.31
CA PRO A 6 2.20 -0.56 9.98
C PRO A 6 3.22 -1.43 10.69
N ALA A 7 3.02 -1.71 11.98
CA ALA A 7 3.94 -2.56 12.74
C ALA A 7 3.99 -3.99 12.19
N GLN A 8 2.84 -4.55 11.83
CA GLN A 8 2.77 -5.88 11.22
C GLN A 8 3.45 -5.91 9.86
N LEU A 9 3.25 -4.86 9.04
CA LEU A 9 3.90 -4.77 7.74
C LEU A 9 5.42 -4.67 7.90
N ALA A 10 5.90 -3.86 8.84
CA ALA A 10 7.33 -3.74 9.10
C ALA A 10 7.94 -5.08 9.47
N GLN A 11 7.27 -5.85 10.33
CA GLN A 11 7.69 -7.20 10.68
C GLN A 11 7.76 -8.10 9.45
N ARG A 12 6.73 -8.06 8.61
CA ARG A 12 6.66 -8.86 7.39
C ARG A 12 7.78 -8.52 6.42
N LEU A 13 8.11 -7.24 6.25
CA LEU A 13 9.16 -6.79 5.35
C LEU A 13 10.56 -7.15 5.85
N SER A 14 10.73 -7.31 7.15
CA SER A 14 12.03 -7.68 7.73
C SER A 14 12.26 -9.19 7.83
N ASP A 15 11.26 -10.00 7.50
CA ASP A 15 11.36 -11.45 7.60
C ASP A 15 11.99 -12.04 6.32
N PRO A 16 13.23 -12.55 6.38
CA PRO A 16 13.90 -13.11 5.20
C PRO A 16 13.28 -14.44 4.76
N GLN A 17 12.42 -15.05 5.57
CA GLN A 17 11.79 -16.33 5.28
C GLN A 17 10.55 -16.18 4.39
N GLN A 18 10.04 -14.96 4.22
CA GLN A 18 8.84 -14.70 3.44
C GLN A 18 9.12 -13.75 2.27
N PRO A 19 8.54 -14.03 1.09
CA PRO A 19 8.68 -13.09 -0.02
C PRO A 19 7.97 -11.78 0.34
N ALA A 20 8.58 -10.66 -0.02
CA ALA A 20 8.00 -9.35 0.24
C ALA A 20 6.75 -9.16 -0.63
N PRO A 21 5.66 -8.61 -0.06
CA PRO A 21 4.50 -8.24 -0.86
C PRO A 21 4.83 -7.06 -1.76
N LEU A 22 4.05 -6.88 -2.82
CA LEU A 22 4.08 -5.64 -3.57
C LEU A 22 3.51 -4.53 -2.69
N LEU A 23 4.21 -3.41 -2.60
CA LEU A 23 3.69 -2.22 -1.92
C LEU A 23 3.18 -1.28 -3.00
N LEU A 24 1.86 -1.12 -3.09
CA LEU A 24 1.22 -0.31 -4.12
C LEU A 24 0.73 1.00 -3.51
N ASP A 25 1.42 2.10 -3.83
CA ASP A 25 1.06 3.42 -3.32
C ASP A 25 0.14 4.11 -4.33
N VAL A 26 -1.08 4.40 -3.90
CA VAL A 26 -2.11 4.97 -4.77
C VAL A 26 -2.32 6.47 -4.55
N ARG A 27 -1.36 7.11 -3.87
CA ARG A 27 -1.38 8.56 -3.66
C ARG A 27 -0.93 9.33 -4.91
N GLU A 28 -1.11 10.65 -4.87
CA GLU A 28 -0.72 11.53 -5.95
C GLU A 28 0.79 11.78 -5.94
N PRO A 29 1.38 12.15 -7.11
CA PRO A 29 2.83 12.38 -7.18
C PRO A 29 3.38 13.38 -6.17
N TRP A 30 2.63 14.46 -5.88
CA TRP A 30 3.09 15.46 -4.91
C TRP A 30 3.19 14.89 -3.48
N GLU A 31 2.33 13.92 -3.15
CA GLU A 31 2.38 13.25 -1.86
C GLU A 31 3.62 12.36 -1.76
N LEU A 32 3.95 11.67 -2.85
CA LEU A 32 5.13 10.80 -2.90
C LEU A 32 6.44 11.57 -2.75
N GLU A 33 6.45 12.83 -3.17
CA GLU A 33 7.62 13.69 -2.99
C GLU A 33 7.84 14.07 -1.52
N ILE A 34 6.78 14.11 -0.73
CA ILE A 34 6.87 14.43 0.70
C ILE A 34 7.43 13.24 1.48
N CYS A 35 6.88 12.08 1.25
CA CYS A 35 7.33 10.85 1.92
C CYS A 35 6.79 9.63 1.18
N ARG A 36 7.47 8.50 1.33
CA ARG A 36 6.98 7.21 0.85
C ARG A 36 7.71 6.08 1.56
N ILE A 37 7.09 4.91 1.55
CA ILE A 37 7.72 3.71 2.09
C ILE A 37 8.68 3.17 1.02
N GLU A 38 9.92 2.90 1.40
CA GLU A 38 10.93 2.40 0.48
C GLU A 38 10.46 1.11 -0.20
N GLY A 39 10.71 1.01 -1.49
CA GLY A 39 10.33 -0.15 -2.29
C GLY A 39 8.91 -0.11 -2.82
N SER A 40 8.12 0.91 -2.51
CA SER A 40 6.76 1.01 -3.02
C SER A 40 6.74 1.40 -4.50
N VAL A 41 5.69 0.94 -5.19
CA VAL A 41 5.43 1.25 -6.59
C VAL A 41 4.24 2.20 -6.66
N ALA A 42 4.38 3.27 -7.40
CA ALA A 42 3.35 4.30 -7.51
C ALA A 42 2.35 3.97 -8.62
N MET A 43 1.07 4.01 -8.28
CA MET A 43 -0.02 3.94 -9.25
C MET A 43 -1.17 4.78 -8.70
N PRO A 44 -1.24 6.08 -9.05
CA PRO A 44 -2.27 6.96 -8.50
C PRO A 44 -3.67 6.37 -8.62
N MET A 45 -4.48 6.56 -7.59
CA MET A 45 -5.81 5.95 -7.50
C MET A 45 -6.64 6.15 -8.78
N GLY A 46 -6.61 7.37 -9.36
CA GLY A 46 -7.36 7.66 -10.58
C GLY A 46 -6.92 6.88 -11.80
N SER A 47 -5.70 6.34 -11.80
CA SER A 47 -5.16 5.55 -12.92
C SER A 47 -5.39 4.05 -12.77
N VAL A 48 -5.79 3.59 -11.58
CA VAL A 48 -5.94 2.15 -11.31
C VAL A 48 -6.93 1.47 -12.25
N PRO A 49 -8.12 2.04 -12.53
CA PRO A 49 -9.05 1.37 -13.45
C PRO A 49 -8.47 1.11 -14.85
N ALA A 50 -7.58 1.99 -15.33
CA ALA A 50 -6.96 1.82 -16.64
C ALA A 50 -5.71 0.95 -16.59
N ARG A 51 -5.09 0.79 -15.42
CA ARG A 51 -3.76 0.19 -15.30
C ARG A 51 -3.69 -1.07 -14.45
N PHE A 52 -4.78 -1.51 -13.84
CA PHE A 52 -4.70 -2.67 -12.94
C PHE A 52 -4.23 -3.95 -13.64
N SER A 53 -4.38 -4.04 -14.96
CA SER A 53 -3.90 -5.19 -15.72
C SER A 53 -2.36 -5.31 -15.74
N GLU A 54 -1.66 -4.25 -15.37
CA GLU A 54 -0.19 -4.28 -15.21
C GLU A 54 0.24 -5.02 -13.94
N LEU A 55 -0.71 -5.27 -13.02
CA LEU A 55 -0.44 -5.91 -11.73
C LEU A 55 -0.66 -7.42 -11.82
N ASP A 56 0.10 -8.16 -11.01
CA ASP A 56 -0.06 -9.61 -10.89
C ASP A 56 -1.17 -9.91 -9.88
N ARG A 57 -2.27 -10.50 -10.35
CA ARG A 57 -3.42 -10.86 -9.50
C ARG A 57 -3.09 -11.83 -8.39
N ASN A 58 -2.05 -12.63 -8.58
CA ASN A 58 -1.69 -13.69 -7.64
C ASN A 58 -0.64 -13.23 -6.63
N ARG A 59 -0.08 -12.06 -6.82
CA ARG A 59 0.90 -11.52 -5.90
C ARG A 59 0.23 -10.83 -4.72
N GLU A 60 0.68 -11.14 -3.52
CA GLU A 60 0.23 -10.43 -2.34
C GLU A 60 0.58 -8.95 -2.47
N THR A 61 -0.41 -8.09 -2.31
CA THR A 61 -0.28 -6.65 -2.56
C THR A 61 -0.84 -5.86 -1.39
N VAL A 62 0.00 -5.01 -0.81
CA VAL A 62 -0.42 -4.08 0.24
C VAL A 62 -0.64 -2.72 -0.42
N VAL A 63 -1.85 -2.20 -0.29
CA VAL A 63 -2.24 -0.92 -0.91
C VAL A 63 -2.13 0.18 0.12
N ILE A 64 -1.51 1.29 -0.28
CA ILE A 64 -1.07 2.36 0.62
C ILE A 64 -1.64 3.70 0.16
N CYS A 65 -2.19 4.47 1.11
CA CYS A 65 -2.50 5.88 0.88
C CYS A 65 -2.11 6.69 2.12
N HIS A 66 -2.65 7.91 2.29
CA HIS A 66 -2.28 8.76 3.43
C HIS A 66 -2.78 8.18 4.76
N HIS A 67 -4.08 7.87 4.85
CA HIS A 67 -4.71 7.41 6.10
C HIS A 67 -5.42 6.06 5.99
N GLY A 68 -5.50 5.47 4.82
CA GLY A 68 -6.12 4.16 4.63
C GLY A 68 -7.48 4.17 3.92
N GLY A 69 -8.06 5.33 3.63
CA GLY A 69 -9.39 5.42 2.99
C GLY A 69 -9.35 5.19 1.49
N ARG A 70 -8.50 5.89 0.77
CA ARG A 70 -8.33 5.71 -0.68
C ARG A 70 -7.85 4.31 -1.01
N SER A 71 -6.90 3.81 -0.23
CA SER A 71 -6.36 2.46 -0.42
C SER A 71 -7.41 1.39 -0.18
N ALA A 72 -8.31 1.59 0.78
CA ALA A 72 -9.42 0.67 1.01
C ALA A 72 -10.33 0.59 -0.22
N GLN A 73 -10.63 1.72 -0.85
CA GLN A 73 -11.43 1.76 -2.08
C GLN A 73 -10.74 1.02 -3.22
N VAL A 74 -9.42 1.20 -3.36
CA VAL A 74 -8.65 0.50 -4.37
C VAL A 74 -8.65 -1.01 -4.11
N CYS A 75 -8.50 -1.44 -2.86
CA CYS A 75 -8.60 -2.86 -2.51
C CYS A 75 -9.94 -3.45 -2.96
N MET A 76 -11.05 -2.76 -2.68
CA MET A 76 -12.37 -3.22 -3.08
C MET A 76 -12.50 -3.32 -4.60
N PHE A 77 -11.97 -2.34 -5.33
CA PHE A 77 -11.96 -2.37 -6.78
C PHE A 77 -11.17 -3.57 -7.29
N LEU A 78 -9.95 -3.78 -6.78
CA LEU A 78 -9.10 -4.89 -7.21
C LEU A 78 -9.74 -6.24 -6.90
N GLU A 79 -10.40 -6.38 -5.76
CA GLU A 79 -11.12 -7.61 -5.42
C GLU A 79 -12.22 -7.91 -6.45
N ARG A 80 -12.94 -6.89 -6.91
CA ARG A 80 -13.94 -7.07 -7.97
C ARG A 80 -13.32 -7.49 -9.30
N GLN A 81 -12.05 -7.17 -9.51
CA GLN A 81 -11.32 -7.55 -10.72
C GLN A 81 -10.63 -8.91 -10.59
N GLY A 82 -10.89 -9.63 -9.50
CA GLY A 82 -10.37 -10.99 -9.31
C GLY A 82 -9.06 -11.08 -8.54
N PHE A 83 -8.62 -9.99 -7.91
CA PHE A 83 -7.45 -10.01 -7.04
C PHE A 83 -7.86 -10.57 -5.68
N SER A 84 -7.24 -11.68 -5.25
CA SER A 84 -7.61 -12.35 -4.00
C SER A 84 -6.64 -12.08 -2.84
N ARG A 85 -5.51 -11.42 -3.10
CA ARG A 85 -4.45 -11.25 -2.12
C ARG A 85 -4.12 -9.77 -1.87
N VAL A 86 -5.14 -8.92 -1.86
CA VAL A 86 -4.97 -7.50 -1.59
C VAL A 86 -5.23 -7.19 -0.12
N ILE A 87 -4.41 -6.32 0.44
CA ILE A 87 -4.42 -5.97 1.85
C ILE A 87 -4.34 -4.45 1.96
N ASN A 88 -5.18 -3.85 2.78
CA ASN A 88 -5.12 -2.41 3.03
C ASN A 88 -4.15 -2.11 4.18
N LEU A 89 -3.24 -1.15 3.98
CA LEU A 89 -2.40 -0.66 5.08
C LEU A 89 -3.25 0.25 5.97
N ALA A 90 -3.64 -0.27 7.11
CA ALA A 90 -4.44 0.49 8.07
C ALA A 90 -3.66 1.71 8.55
N GLY A 91 -4.28 2.89 8.50
CA GLY A 91 -3.63 4.13 8.90
C GLY A 91 -2.70 4.73 7.84
N GLY A 92 -2.40 4.02 6.76
CA GLY A 92 -1.58 4.52 5.66
C GLY A 92 -0.18 4.97 6.07
N VAL A 93 0.39 5.91 5.31
CA VAL A 93 1.75 6.43 5.64
C VAL A 93 1.74 7.24 6.93
N ALA A 94 0.61 7.84 7.32
CA ALA A 94 0.52 8.53 8.60
C ALA A 94 0.73 7.54 9.75
N GLY A 95 0.10 6.37 9.67
CA GLY A 95 0.31 5.30 10.66
C GLY A 95 1.72 4.73 10.60
N TRP A 96 2.29 4.61 9.42
CA TRP A 96 3.67 4.16 9.26
C TRP A 96 4.63 5.10 9.96
N ALA A 97 4.47 6.42 9.77
CA ALA A 97 5.29 7.42 10.43
C ALA A 97 5.16 7.33 11.96
N ALA A 98 3.96 7.11 12.46
CA ALA A 98 3.72 7.04 13.90
C ALA A 98 4.26 5.76 14.55
N GLN A 99 4.17 4.62 13.86
CA GLN A 99 4.45 3.31 14.46
C GLN A 99 5.82 2.74 14.06
N VAL A 100 6.34 3.11 12.89
CA VAL A 100 7.53 2.46 12.33
C VAL A 100 8.66 3.45 12.08
N ASP A 101 8.40 4.55 11.40
CA ASP A 101 9.44 5.49 10.99
C ASP A 101 9.12 6.91 11.44
N PRO A 102 9.52 7.27 12.68
CA PRO A 102 9.24 8.61 13.20
C PRO A 102 10.00 9.74 12.47
N ARG A 103 10.95 9.40 11.61
CA ARG A 103 11.70 10.38 10.81
C ARG A 103 11.00 10.71 9.51
N MET A 104 9.98 9.94 9.13
CA MET A 104 9.25 10.18 7.90
C MET A 104 8.57 11.55 7.94
N ALA A 105 8.73 12.34 6.87
CA ALA A 105 8.04 13.61 6.74
C ALA A 105 6.53 13.39 6.73
N GLN A 106 5.80 14.26 7.40
CA GLN A 106 4.34 14.15 7.53
C GLN A 106 3.65 15.34 6.88
N TYR A 107 2.39 15.14 6.51
CA TYR A 107 1.61 16.18 5.86
C TYR A 107 0.12 16.06 6.17
#